data_6d3394d23e1dd80f11e396b37ce3a63a
#
_entry.id   6d3394d23e1dd80f11e396b37ce3a63a
#
_cell.length_a   1.000
_cell.length_b   1.000
_cell.length_c   1.000
_cell.angle_alpha   90.00
_cell.angle_beta   90.00
_cell.angle_gamma   90.00
#
_symmetry.space_group_name_H-M   'P 1'
#
loop_
_entity.id
_entity.type
_entity.pdbx_description
1 polymer ?
#
loop_
_entity_poly.entity_id
_entity_poly.type
_entity_poly.pdbx_seq_one_letter_code
_entity_poly.pdbx_strand_id
1 'polypeptide(L)'
;MMLTKHEADQWFAEHSLPDIKIFPNKDIEQHLRYALSQVNTHDLFLEFGVRDRKTFNIIKEYSNVVHGFDSWTGMPWPWQLTRLVEPAKTGPHLAAKTIPKSDDTQIFWSGLFEDTLPKFLKEYNQPISFLHIDSNYYKSATQVLTALNDYITNDTVIVIGQCHAFEQADLKKWGNVWNHGLLACKNWGRNIKFFSRNHFLQVAGKIT
;
A
#
# COMPACT_ATOMS: atom_id res chain seq x y z
N MET A 1 -18.03 -3.36 -7.56
CA MET A 1 -18.77 -3.69 -6.31
C MET A 1 -17.74 -4.06 -5.25
N MET A 2 -17.85 -3.55 -4.03
CA MET A 2 -16.93 -3.91 -2.93
C MET A 2 -17.18 -5.37 -2.50
N LEU A 3 -16.12 -6.04 -2.07
CA LEU A 3 -16.25 -7.39 -1.50
C LEU A 3 -17.02 -7.33 -0.18
N THR A 4 -17.89 -8.33 0.05
CA THR A 4 -18.38 -8.61 1.40
C THR A 4 -17.22 -9.11 2.28
N LYS A 5 -17.39 -9.06 3.60
CA LYS A 5 -16.36 -9.60 4.50
C LYS A 5 -16.07 -11.08 4.21
N HIS A 6 -17.10 -11.88 3.99
CA HIS A 6 -16.96 -13.31 3.70
C HIS A 6 -16.14 -13.55 2.41
N GLU A 7 -16.46 -12.85 1.32
CA GLU A 7 -15.71 -12.95 0.07
C GLU A 7 -14.24 -12.51 0.23
N ALA A 8 -14.01 -11.46 1.03
CA ALA A 8 -12.67 -10.96 1.30
C ALA A 8 -11.87 -11.95 2.17
N ASP A 9 -12.47 -12.50 3.23
CA ASP A 9 -11.85 -13.52 4.10
C ASP A 9 -11.48 -14.77 3.29
N GLN A 10 -12.41 -15.24 2.46
CA GLN A 10 -12.19 -16.41 1.62
C GLN A 10 -11.06 -16.18 0.63
N TRP A 11 -11.12 -15.09 -0.12
CA TRP A 11 -10.08 -14.77 -1.11
C TRP A 11 -8.70 -14.58 -0.47
N PHE A 12 -8.65 -13.91 0.69
CA PHE A 12 -7.40 -13.74 1.44
C PHE A 12 -6.83 -15.09 1.90
N ALA A 13 -7.69 -15.98 2.44
CA ALA A 13 -7.26 -17.31 2.88
C ALA A 13 -6.69 -18.15 1.72
N GLU A 14 -7.34 -18.14 0.55
CA GLU A 14 -6.89 -18.85 -0.66
C GLU A 14 -5.52 -18.34 -1.17
N HIS A 15 -5.21 -17.06 -0.92
CA HIS A 15 -3.99 -16.40 -1.35
C HIS A 15 -2.94 -16.22 -0.24
N SER A 16 -3.18 -16.76 0.95
CA SER A 16 -2.21 -16.77 2.04
C SER A 16 -1.40 -18.05 2.06
N LEU A 17 -0.15 -17.96 2.52
CA LEU A 17 0.65 -19.14 2.84
C LEU A 17 0.04 -19.87 4.06
N PRO A 18 0.16 -21.20 4.17
CA PRO A 18 -0.37 -21.96 5.30
C PRO A 18 0.17 -21.50 6.66
N ASP A 19 1.43 -21.03 6.68
CA ASP A 19 2.17 -20.55 7.83
C ASP A 19 2.28 -19.02 7.87
N ILE A 20 1.27 -18.32 7.36
CA ILE A 20 1.27 -16.85 7.32
C ILE A 20 1.60 -16.26 8.69
N LYS A 21 2.60 -15.37 8.73
CA LYS A 21 3.01 -14.72 9.97
C LYS A 21 2.04 -13.60 10.35
N ILE A 22 1.48 -13.69 11.57
CA ILE A 22 0.53 -12.72 12.09
C ILE A 22 1.19 -11.87 13.17
N PHE A 23 1.15 -10.55 12.99
CA PHE A 23 1.58 -9.58 13.97
C PHE A 23 0.38 -9.17 14.83
N PRO A 24 0.35 -9.50 16.14
CA PRO A 24 -0.86 -9.38 16.97
C PRO A 24 -1.27 -7.92 17.26
N ASN A 25 -0.35 -7.01 17.16
CA ASN A 25 -0.59 -5.61 17.43
C ASN A 25 -0.87 -4.82 16.14
N LYS A 26 -1.51 -3.66 16.28
CA LYS A 26 -1.65 -2.67 15.21
C LYS A 26 -0.31 -2.00 14.88
N ASP A 27 0.80 -2.69 15.15
CA ASP A 27 2.13 -2.19 14.94
C ASP A 27 2.51 -2.34 13.46
N ILE A 28 2.37 -1.23 12.75
CA ILE A 28 2.73 -1.14 11.33
C ILE A 28 4.26 -1.28 11.18
N GLU A 29 5.04 -0.76 12.12
CA GLU A 29 6.49 -0.76 12.03
C GLU A 29 7.07 -2.18 12.06
N GLN A 30 6.68 -2.99 13.05
CA GLN A 30 7.19 -4.37 13.15
C GLN A 30 6.84 -5.20 11.92
N HIS A 31 5.60 -5.07 11.42
CA HIS A 31 5.16 -5.77 10.22
C HIS A 31 5.93 -5.30 8.98
N LEU A 32 6.12 -3.97 8.81
CA LEU A 32 6.87 -3.40 7.70
C LEU A 32 8.34 -3.85 7.71
N ARG A 33 9.00 -3.82 8.88
CA ARG A 33 10.37 -4.30 9.03
C ARG A 33 10.50 -5.79 8.69
N TYR A 34 9.52 -6.60 9.09
CA TYR A 34 9.51 -8.01 8.70
C TYR A 34 9.34 -8.19 7.19
N ALA A 35 8.44 -7.44 6.56
CA ALA A 35 8.29 -7.50 5.11
C ALA A 35 9.58 -7.07 4.38
N LEU A 36 10.22 -6.00 4.83
CA LEU A 36 11.52 -5.53 4.31
C LEU A 36 12.64 -6.56 4.49
N SER A 37 12.65 -7.33 5.57
CA SER A 37 13.61 -8.42 5.78
C SER A 37 13.45 -9.60 4.80
N GLN A 38 12.35 -9.66 4.05
CA GLN A 38 12.10 -10.68 3.01
C GLN A 38 12.54 -10.23 1.62
N VAL A 39 13.08 -9.01 1.50
CA VAL A 39 13.61 -8.47 0.23
C VAL A 39 15.00 -9.05 -0.02
N ASN A 40 15.21 -9.62 -1.21
CA ASN A 40 16.46 -10.26 -1.59
C ASN A 40 17.17 -9.54 -2.76
N THR A 41 16.56 -8.52 -3.32
CA THR A 41 17.10 -7.71 -4.43
C THR A 41 17.24 -6.25 -4.00
N HIS A 42 18.00 -5.46 -4.74
CA HIS A 42 18.30 -4.06 -4.39
C HIS A 42 18.01 -3.10 -5.56
N ASP A 43 16.95 -3.40 -6.32
CA ASP A 43 16.45 -2.53 -7.37
C ASP A 43 15.59 -1.38 -6.77
N LEU A 44 14.43 -1.08 -7.35
CA LEU A 44 13.59 0.04 -6.90
C LEU A 44 12.87 -0.25 -5.57
N PHE A 45 12.91 0.71 -4.65
CA PHE A 45 12.12 0.76 -3.43
C PHE A 45 11.14 1.93 -3.53
N LEU A 46 9.83 1.63 -3.48
CA LEU A 46 8.77 2.59 -3.75
C LEU A 46 7.75 2.64 -2.62
N GLU A 47 7.32 3.86 -2.24
CA GLU A 47 6.19 4.07 -1.34
C GLU A 47 5.15 5.00 -1.95
N PHE A 48 3.90 4.57 -1.96
CA PHE A 48 2.73 5.32 -2.42
C PHE A 48 1.82 5.69 -1.25
N GLY A 49 1.77 6.98 -0.92
CA GLY A 49 1.16 7.51 0.29
C GLY A 49 2.19 7.71 1.42
N VAL A 50 3.05 8.70 1.28
CA VAL A 50 4.18 8.98 2.19
C VAL A 50 3.78 9.83 3.39
N ARG A 51 2.94 10.83 3.18
CA ARG A 51 2.41 11.74 4.19
C ARG A 51 3.49 12.34 5.12
N ASP A 52 3.61 11.81 6.35
CA ASP A 52 4.54 12.31 7.40
C ASP A 52 5.88 11.54 7.43
N ARG A 53 6.12 10.70 6.45
CA ARG A 53 7.34 9.90 6.23
C ARG A 53 7.67 8.86 7.31
N LYS A 54 6.75 8.45 8.14
CA LYS A 54 7.05 7.46 9.20
C LYS A 54 7.49 6.14 8.60
N THR A 55 6.68 5.58 7.72
CA THR A 55 6.97 4.33 7.01
C THR A 55 8.10 4.50 5.99
N PHE A 56 8.15 5.64 5.31
CA PHE A 56 9.23 5.99 4.38
C PHE A 56 10.60 5.95 5.05
N ASN A 57 10.74 6.50 6.25
CA ASN A 57 11.99 6.48 6.98
C ASN A 57 12.44 5.06 7.39
N ILE A 58 11.48 4.16 7.66
CA ILE A 58 11.77 2.74 7.89
C ILE A 58 12.28 2.08 6.62
N ILE A 59 11.64 2.35 5.48
CA ILE A 59 12.05 1.79 4.18
C ILE A 59 13.46 2.25 3.81
N LYS A 60 13.80 3.50 4.11
CA LYS A 60 15.16 4.04 3.89
C LYS A 60 16.28 3.29 4.62
N GLU A 61 15.98 2.61 5.70
CA GLU A 61 17.00 1.82 6.41
C GLU A 61 17.43 0.56 5.62
N TYR A 62 16.69 0.20 4.58
CA TYR A 62 16.90 -1.03 3.80
C TYR A 62 17.35 -0.76 2.35
N SER A 63 17.38 0.50 1.91
CA SER A 63 17.80 0.87 0.56
C SER A 63 18.57 2.18 0.53
N ASN A 64 19.53 2.28 -0.39
CA ASN A 64 20.28 3.51 -0.61
C ASN A 64 19.43 4.62 -1.23
N VAL A 65 18.45 4.26 -2.06
CA VAL A 65 17.53 5.21 -2.70
C VAL A 65 16.09 4.72 -2.57
N VAL A 66 15.22 5.61 -2.11
CA VAL A 66 13.78 5.33 -2.00
C VAL A 66 12.99 6.43 -2.72
N HIS A 67 12.00 6.02 -3.51
CA HIS A 67 11.06 6.91 -4.17
C HIS A 67 9.74 6.95 -3.41
N GLY A 68 9.30 8.15 -3.05
CA GLY A 68 8.04 8.40 -2.37
C GLY A 68 7.06 9.19 -3.24
N PHE A 69 5.82 8.73 -3.31
CA PHE A 69 4.75 9.35 -4.10
C PHE A 69 3.62 9.83 -3.18
N ASP A 70 3.28 11.10 -3.26
CA ASP A 70 2.17 11.67 -2.51
C ASP A 70 1.68 12.96 -3.16
N SER A 71 0.41 13.30 -2.97
CA SER A 71 -0.11 14.61 -3.36
C SER A 71 0.33 15.73 -2.40
N TRP A 72 0.67 15.38 -1.16
CA TRP A 72 0.97 16.24 -0.01
C TRP A 72 -0.18 17.16 0.41
N THR A 73 -1.18 17.29 -0.44
CA THR A 73 -2.34 18.18 -0.22
C THR A 73 -3.48 17.52 0.55
N GLY A 74 -3.30 16.25 0.91
CA GLY A 74 -4.31 15.42 1.57
C GLY A 74 -5.11 14.59 0.58
N MET A 75 -6.30 14.19 0.98
CA MET A 75 -7.12 13.27 0.22
C MET A 75 -7.78 13.98 -0.98
N PRO A 76 -7.52 13.54 -2.23
CA PRO A 76 -7.98 14.24 -3.43
C PRO A 76 -9.49 14.09 -3.69
N TRP A 77 -10.12 13.06 -3.12
CA TRP A 77 -11.56 12.80 -3.28
C TRP A 77 -12.23 12.61 -1.93
N PRO A 78 -13.58 12.77 -1.84
CA PRO A 78 -14.33 12.37 -0.65
C PRO A 78 -14.02 10.92 -0.32
N TRP A 79 -13.56 10.68 0.88
CA TRP A 79 -13.45 9.33 1.39
C TRP A 79 -14.86 8.79 1.51
N GLN A 80 -15.29 7.94 0.60
CA GLN A 80 -16.61 7.31 0.63
C GLN A 80 -16.66 6.28 1.75
N LEU A 81 -16.60 6.79 2.96
CA LEU A 81 -17.05 6.04 4.13
C LEU A 81 -18.55 5.88 3.99
N THR A 82 -18.98 4.64 3.91
CA THR A 82 -20.37 4.25 3.91
C THR A 82 -21.16 4.95 5.02
N ARG A 83 -22.44 5.17 4.80
CA ARG A 83 -23.56 5.75 5.55
C ARG A 83 -23.53 5.87 7.08
N LEU A 84 -22.45 5.48 7.77
CA LEU A 84 -22.37 5.41 9.23
C LEU A 84 -21.42 6.42 9.87
N VAL A 85 -20.67 7.18 9.09
CA VAL A 85 -19.76 8.20 9.59
C VAL A 85 -20.06 9.49 8.85
N GLU A 86 -19.96 10.63 9.54
CA GLU A 86 -20.14 11.96 8.97
C GLU A 86 -19.46 12.10 7.61
N PRO A 87 -20.02 12.93 6.69
CA PRO A 87 -19.48 13.08 5.34
C PRO A 87 -17.97 13.32 5.43
N ALA A 88 -17.25 12.41 4.84
CA ALA A 88 -15.81 12.40 4.90
C ALA A 88 -15.26 13.75 4.49
N LYS A 89 -14.46 14.34 5.35
CA LYS A 89 -13.81 15.61 5.10
C LYS A 89 -12.89 15.45 3.90
N THR A 90 -13.30 15.99 2.77
CA THR A 90 -12.40 16.27 1.65
C THR A 90 -11.43 17.38 2.01
N GLY A 91 -10.33 17.46 1.32
CA GLY A 91 -9.39 18.54 1.50
C GLY A 91 -8.21 18.17 2.39
N PRO A 92 -7.69 19.07 3.23
CA PRO A 92 -6.41 18.92 3.90
C PRO A 92 -6.35 17.82 4.97
N HIS A 93 -7.42 17.02 5.13
CA HIS A 93 -7.36 15.84 5.98
C HIS A 93 -6.27 14.89 5.47
N LEU A 94 -5.35 14.54 6.33
CA LEU A 94 -4.12 13.81 6.00
C LEU A 94 -3.11 14.57 5.12
N ALA A 95 -3.29 15.87 4.88
CA ALA A 95 -2.24 16.66 4.25
C ALA A 95 -0.96 16.64 5.09
N ALA A 96 0.18 16.60 4.43
CA ALA A 96 1.45 16.76 5.10
C ALA A 96 1.63 18.20 5.57
N LYS A 97 2.31 18.38 6.71
CA LYS A 97 2.64 19.73 7.20
C LYS A 97 3.64 20.44 6.30
N THR A 98 4.51 19.69 5.66
CA THR A 98 5.55 20.18 4.76
C THR A 98 5.76 19.20 3.62
N ILE A 99 5.97 19.70 2.42
CA ILE A 99 6.42 18.89 1.28
C ILE A 99 7.92 18.65 1.47
N PRO A 100 8.36 17.39 1.53
CA PRO A 100 9.79 17.10 1.69
C PRO A 100 10.55 17.46 0.42
N LYS A 101 11.83 17.79 0.58
CA LYS A 101 12.75 17.99 -0.54
C LYS A 101 13.44 16.68 -0.89
N SER A 102 13.62 16.43 -2.17
CA SER A 102 14.43 15.32 -2.67
C SER A 102 15.92 15.59 -2.46
N ASP A 103 16.66 14.50 -2.30
CA ASP A 103 18.13 14.45 -2.35
C ASP A 103 18.56 13.15 -3.06
N ASP A 104 19.84 12.82 -3.02
CA ASP A 104 20.39 11.65 -3.74
C ASP A 104 19.90 10.30 -3.16
N THR A 105 19.30 10.29 -1.97
CA THR A 105 18.86 9.06 -1.25
C THR A 105 17.35 8.96 -1.09
N GLN A 106 16.63 10.04 -1.29
CA GLN A 106 15.17 10.13 -1.16
C GLN A 106 14.59 11.02 -2.25
N ILE A 107 13.81 10.44 -3.12
CA ILE A 107 13.25 11.14 -4.28
C ILE A 107 11.73 11.20 -4.12
N PHE A 108 11.16 12.42 -4.10
CA PHE A 108 9.73 12.63 -3.90
C PHE A 108 9.04 13.10 -5.17
N TRP A 109 7.99 12.39 -5.52
CA TRP A 109 7.12 12.62 -6.67
C TRP A 109 5.83 13.28 -6.18
N SER A 110 5.77 14.60 -6.31
CA SER A 110 4.63 15.40 -5.81
C SER A 110 3.51 15.47 -6.85
N GLY A 111 2.31 15.03 -6.48
CA GLY A 111 1.12 15.06 -7.31
C GLY A 111 0.29 13.79 -7.21
N LEU A 112 -0.77 13.72 -8.00
CA LEU A 112 -1.58 12.50 -8.12
C LEU A 112 -0.77 11.39 -8.81
N PHE A 113 -1.06 10.13 -8.51
CA PHE A 113 -0.34 9.00 -9.11
C PHE A 113 -0.51 8.95 -10.64
N GLU A 114 -1.67 9.36 -11.14
CA GLU A 114 -1.92 9.46 -12.59
C GLU A 114 -1.00 10.46 -13.31
N ASP A 115 -0.47 11.45 -12.61
CA ASP A 115 0.44 12.46 -13.15
C ASP A 115 1.92 12.13 -12.91
N THR A 116 2.23 11.46 -11.80
CA THR A 116 3.60 11.19 -11.37
C THR A 116 4.15 9.87 -11.89
N LEU A 117 3.36 8.80 -11.94
CA LEU A 117 3.78 7.49 -12.46
C LEU A 117 4.30 7.55 -13.91
N PRO A 118 3.63 8.21 -14.87
CA PRO A 118 4.15 8.28 -16.24
C PRO A 118 5.50 9.01 -16.34
N LYS A 119 5.78 9.97 -15.45
CA LYS A 119 7.07 10.67 -15.39
C LYS A 119 8.13 9.77 -14.79
N PHE A 120 7.82 9.11 -13.68
CA PHE A 120 8.71 8.16 -13.04
C PHE A 120 9.14 7.05 -14.01
N LEU A 121 8.21 6.43 -14.71
CA LEU A 121 8.48 5.32 -15.63
C LEU A 121 9.28 5.71 -16.88
N LYS A 122 9.40 6.99 -17.20
CA LYS A 122 10.32 7.47 -18.24
C LYS A 122 11.78 7.51 -17.78
N GLU A 123 12.00 7.66 -16.48
CA GLU A 123 13.34 7.79 -15.88
C GLU A 123 13.82 6.45 -15.31
N TYR A 124 12.89 5.64 -14.78
CA TYR A 124 13.18 4.39 -14.07
C TYR A 124 12.41 3.24 -14.71
N ASN A 125 13.12 2.30 -15.30
CA ASN A 125 12.57 1.12 -15.99
C ASN A 125 13.15 -0.20 -15.45
N GLN A 126 13.57 -0.21 -14.19
CA GLN A 126 14.15 -1.36 -13.50
C GLN A 126 13.07 -2.15 -12.76
N PRO A 127 13.34 -3.41 -12.40
CA PRO A 127 12.48 -4.18 -11.51
C PRO A 127 12.28 -3.48 -10.16
N ILE A 128 11.20 -3.85 -9.48
CA ILE A 128 10.88 -3.35 -8.14
C ILE A 128 11.25 -4.41 -7.13
N SER A 129 12.10 -4.08 -6.17
CA SER A 129 12.42 -4.94 -5.03
C SER A 129 11.39 -4.82 -3.92
N PHE A 130 10.93 -3.61 -3.65
CA PHE A 130 9.96 -3.35 -2.59
C PHE A 130 8.91 -2.32 -3.01
N LEU A 131 7.65 -2.65 -2.81
CA LEU A 131 6.50 -1.81 -3.12
C LEU A 131 5.58 -1.68 -1.90
N HIS A 132 5.50 -0.48 -1.32
CA HIS A 132 4.54 -0.15 -0.26
C HIS A 132 3.41 0.71 -0.81
N ILE A 133 2.17 0.21 -0.74
CA ILE A 133 0.96 0.94 -1.15
C ILE A 133 0.15 1.24 0.12
N ASP A 134 0.23 2.47 0.61
CA ASP A 134 -0.55 2.97 1.75
C ASP A 134 -1.45 4.14 1.32
N SER A 135 -2.13 3.95 0.20
CA SER A 135 -3.08 4.89 -0.38
C SER A 135 -4.51 4.46 -0.06
N ASN A 136 -5.27 5.30 0.61
CA ASN A 136 -6.59 5.02 1.16
C ASN A 136 -7.71 4.68 0.14
N TYR A 137 -7.41 4.54 -1.15
CA TYR A 137 -8.42 4.35 -2.20
C TYR A 137 -8.16 3.14 -3.08
N TYR A 138 -9.24 2.45 -3.43
CA TYR A 138 -9.23 1.40 -4.45
C TYR A 138 -8.63 1.90 -5.78
N LYS A 139 -9.07 3.08 -6.25
CA LYS A 139 -8.57 3.69 -7.50
C LYS A 139 -7.06 3.87 -7.45
N SER A 140 -6.53 4.40 -6.35
CA SER A 140 -5.10 4.64 -6.17
C SER A 140 -4.29 3.34 -6.19
N ALA A 141 -4.71 2.33 -5.42
CA ALA A 141 -4.04 1.03 -5.41
C ALA A 141 -4.07 0.37 -6.79
N THR A 142 -5.22 0.43 -7.48
CA THR A 142 -5.36 -0.11 -8.84
C THR A 142 -4.45 0.61 -9.84
N GLN A 143 -4.36 1.94 -9.78
CA GLN A 143 -3.47 2.74 -10.64
C GLN A 143 -2.01 2.30 -10.46
N VAL A 144 -1.55 2.16 -9.21
CA VAL A 144 -0.18 1.75 -8.90
C VAL A 144 0.09 0.34 -9.43
N LEU A 145 -0.75 -0.65 -9.09
CA LEU A 145 -0.56 -2.04 -9.52
C LEU A 145 -0.60 -2.20 -11.04
N THR A 146 -1.49 -1.46 -11.72
CA THR A 146 -1.60 -1.50 -13.18
C THR A 146 -0.39 -0.86 -13.86
N ALA A 147 0.01 0.34 -13.41
CA ALA A 147 1.13 1.08 -14.03
C ALA A 147 2.47 0.37 -13.82
N LEU A 148 2.66 -0.29 -12.67
CA LEU A 148 3.90 -0.98 -12.32
C LEU A 148 3.90 -2.48 -12.66
N ASN A 149 2.86 -2.98 -13.32
CA ASN A 149 2.68 -4.41 -13.57
C ASN A 149 3.92 -5.11 -14.16
N ASP A 150 4.54 -4.49 -15.15
CA ASP A 150 5.67 -5.07 -15.89
C ASP A 150 7.02 -4.98 -15.12
N TYR A 151 7.05 -4.19 -14.05
CA TYR A 151 8.22 -4.00 -13.17
C TYR A 151 8.13 -4.83 -11.88
N ILE A 152 6.94 -5.34 -11.56
CA ILE A 152 6.72 -6.24 -10.43
C ILE A 152 7.06 -7.66 -10.85
N THR A 153 8.05 -8.26 -10.18
CA THR A 153 8.55 -9.62 -10.43
C THR A 153 8.20 -10.55 -9.27
N ASN A 154 8.57 -11.83 -9.38
CA ASN A 154 8.41 -12.80 -8.28
C ASN A 154 9.27 -12.46 -7.05
N ASP A 155 10.33 -11.66 -7.23
CA ASP A 155 11.19 -11.21 -6.13
C ASP A 155 10.65 -9.96 -5.43
N THR A 156 9.68 -9.25 -6.04
CA THR A 156 9.10 -8.06 -5.46
C THR A 156 8.33 -8.37 -4.18
N VAL A 157 8.69 -7.74 -3.09
CA VAL A 157 7.90 -7.74 -1.86
C VAL A 157 6.89 -6.59 -1.94
N ILE A 158 5.61 -6.92 -1.86
CA ILE A 158 4.51 -5.96 -1.90
C ILE A 158 3.88 -5.86 -0.50
N VAL A 159 3.82 -4.66 0.05
CA VAL A 159 3.10 -4.35 1.28
C VAL A 159 1.92 -3.44 0.93
N ILE A 160 0.72 -3.84 1.34
CA ILE A 160 -0.50 -3.08 1.05
C ILE A 160 -1.17 -2.72 2.37
N GLY A 161 -1.25 -1.43 2.64
CA GLY A 161 -2.03 -0.86 3.72
C GLY A 161 -3.52 -0.88 3.40
N GLN A 162 -4.35 -0.85 4.45
CA GLN A 162 -5.82 -0.83 4.34
C GLN A 162 -6.37 -1.92 3.40
N CYS A 163 -5.69 -3.07 3.43
CA CYS A 163 -5.95 -4.15 2.51
C CYS A 163 -7.22 -4.92 2.89
N HIS A 164 -7.37 -5.24 4.18
CA HIS A 164 -8.49 -6.06 4.65
C HIS A 164 -8.79 -5.83 6.13
N ALA A 165 -10.07 -5.71 6.47
CA ALA A 165 -10.53 -5.64 7.86
C ALA A 165 -10.62 -7.05 8.47
N PHE A 166 -9.60 -7.45 9.20
CA PHE A 166 -9.51 -8.76 9.82
C PHE A 166 -10.43 -8.91 11.06
N GLU A 167 -10.72 -7.82 11.76
CA GLU A 167 -11.52 -7.84 12.97
C GLU A 167 -12.94 -7.31 12.75
N GLN A 168 -13.92 -7.96 13.41
CA GLN A 168 -15.32 -7.53 13.33
C GLN A 168 -15.56 -6.13 13.92
N ALA A 169 -14.74 -5.71 14.89
CA ALA A 169 -14.82 -4.38 15.48
C ALA A 169 -14.48 -3.28 14.46
N ASP A 170 -13.49 -3.54 13.60
CA ASP A 170 -13.10 -2.60 12.53
C ASP A 170 -14.20 -2.48 11.47
N LEU A 171 -14.88 -3.57 11.14
CA LEU A 171 -16.04 -3.55 10.24
C LEU A 171 -17.20 -2.74 10.78
N LYS A 172 -17.51 -2.86 12.08
CA LYS A 172 -18.58 -2.06 12.71
C LYS A 172 -18.28 -0.58 12.67
N LYS A 173 -17.01 -0.21 12.81
CA LYS A 173 -16.55 1.19 12.81
C LYS A 173 -16.46 1.78 11.41
N TRP A 174 -15.96 1.00 10.44
CA TRP A 174 -15.53 1.51 9.15
C TRP A 174 -16.27 0.92 7.95
N GLY A 175 -17.08 -0.12 8.15
CA GLY A 175 -17.79 -0.83 7.07
C GLY A 175 -16.84 -1.58 6.13
N ASN A 176 -17.35 -1.92 4.95
CA ASN A 176 -16.59 -2.70 3.95
C ASN A 176 -15.54 -1.88 3.17
N VAL A 177 -15.36 -0.60 3.49
CA VAL A 177 -14.39 0.30 2.81
C VAL A 177 -12.96 -0.19 2.93
N TRP A 178 -12.66 -0.95 3.97
CA TRP A 178 -11.32 -1.44 4.30
C TRP A 178 -10.85 -2.65 3.48
N ASN A 179 -11.58 -3.02 2.46
CA ASN A 179 -11.15 -4.09 1.55
C ASN A 179 -10.64 -3.52 0.21
N HIS A 180 -10.31 -2.24 0.18
CA HIS A 180 -9.87 -1.56 -1.04
C HIS A 180 -8.61 -2.17 -1.65
N GLY A 181 -7.59 -2.38 -0.83
CA GLY A 181 -6.33 -2.97 -1.27
C GLY A 181 -6.50 -4.41 -1.73
N LEU A 182 -7.30 -5.21 -1.00
CA LEU A 182 -7.59 -6.59 -1.36
C LEU A 182 -8.35 -6.69 -2.69
N LEU A 183 -9.35 -5.83 -2.88
CA LEU A 183 -10.11 -5.75 -4.12
C LEU A 183 -9.20 -5.32 -5.29
N ALA A 184 -8.27 -4.41 -5.06
CA ALA A 184 -7.30 -4.00 -6.07
C ALA A 184 -6.39 -5.18 -6.48
N CYS A 185 -5.88 -5.97 -5.52
CA CYS A 185 -5.11 -7.18 -5.79
C CYS A 185 -5.91 -8.21 -6.57
N LYS A 186 -7.16 -8.48 -6.15
CA LYS A 186 -8.04 -9.42 -6.84
C LYS A 186 -8.29 -9.02 -8.29
N ASN A 187 -8.57 -7.74 -8.54
CA ASN A 187 -8.87 -7.23 -9.87
C ASN A 187 -7.61 -7.05 -10.75
N TRP A 188 -6.43 -6.94 -10.14
CA TRP A 188 -5.16 -6.94 -10.85
C TRP A 188 -4.89 -8.29 -11.54
N GLY A 189 -5.40 -9.39 -10.98
CA GLY A 189 -5.44 -10.69 -11.62
C GLY A 189 -4.11 -11.45 -11.61
N ARG A 190 -3.05 -10.93 -10.96
CA ARG A 190 -1.82 -11.69 -10.75
C ARG A 190 -1.93 -12.58 -9.52
N ASN A 191 -1.25 -13.72 -9.54
CA ASN A 191 -1.25 -14.65 -8.43
C ASN A 191 -0.30 -14.14 -7.33
N ILE A 192 -0.87 -13.44 -6.33
CA ILE A 192 -0.12 -12.98 -5.15
C ILE A 192 -0.29 -13.99 -4.01
N LYS A 193 0.81 -14.30 -3.29
CA LYS A 193 0.77 -15.10 -2.07
C LYS A 193 1.20 -14.26 -0.88
N PHE A 194 0.28 -14.09 0.07
CA PHE A 194 0.52 -13.36 1.31
C PHE A 194 1.27 -14.23 2.32
N PHE A 195 2.39 -13.73 2.82
CA PHE A 195 3.24 -14.40 3.80
C PHE A 195 3.14 -13.77 5.19
N SER A 196 2.62 -12.54 5.31
CA SER A 196 2.39 -11.91 6.61
C SER A 196 1.26 -10.88 6.58
N ARG A 197 0.70 -10.63 7.76
CA ARG A 197 -0.26 -9.57 8.02
C ARG A 197 -0.13 -9.02 9.44
N ASN A 198 -0.61 -7.82 9.68
CA ASN A 198 -0.88 -7.33 11.04
C ASN A 198 -2.40 -7.33 11.33
N HIS A 199 -2.77 -6.96 12.56
CA HIS A 199 -4.19 -6.80 12.93
C HIS A 199 -4.79 -5.47 12.48
N PHE A 200 -4.00 -4.60 11.80
CA PHE A 200 -4.45 -3.30 11.33
C PHE A 200 -4.35 -3.17 9.81
N LEU A 201 -5.09 -4.04 9.09
CA LEU A 201 -5.38 -3.85 7.67
C LEU A 201 -4.17 -3.92 6.72
N GLN A 202 -2.96 -4.25 7.20
CA GLN A 202 -1.77 -4.32 6.35
C GLN A 202 -1.39 -5.78 6.09
N VAL A 203 -1.10 -6.08 4.85
CA VAL A 203 -0.64 -7.41 4.40
C VAL A 203 0.65 -7.28 3.61
N ALA A 204 1.47 -8.33 3.60
CA ALA A 204 2.64 -8.42 2.73
C ALA A 204 2.63 -9.73 1.96
N GLY A 205 3.02 -9.68 0.68
CA GLY A 205 3.03 -10.83 -0.22
C GLY A 205 4.06 -10.70 -1.33
N LYS A 206 4.20 -11.77 -2.11
CA LYS A 206 4.97 -11.85 -3.35
C LYS A 206 4.13 -12.45 -4.47
N ILE A 207 4.49 -12.15 -5.71
CA ILE A 207 3.90 -12.80 -6.89
C ILE A 207 4.51 -14.19 -7.05
N THR A 208 3.67 -15.16 -7.44
CA THR A 208 4.07 -16.55 -7.68
C THR A 208 3.63 -17.04 -9.04
#